data_9e3e25401115546b4893d64661435bdb
#
_entry.id   9e3e25401115546b4893d64661435bdb
#
_cell.length_a   1.000
_cell.length_b   1.000
_cell.length_c   1.000
_cell.angle_alpha   90.00
_cell.angle_beta   90.00
_cell.angle_gamma   90.00
#
_symmetry.space_group_name_H-M   'P 1'
#
loop_
_entity.id
_entity.type
_entity.pdbx_description
1 polymer ?
#
loop_
_entity_poly.entity_id
_entity_poly.type
_entity_poly.pdbx_seq_one_letter_code
_entity_poly.pdbx_strand_id
1 'polypeptide(L)'
;GLILTTQNESELASVLSHEIAHVTQHHLARMVSGQKFDSLAAMAAIAAAILAARSNPDAAMATVVGAQAGVMQRQLNFTREHEQEADRIGLGILAKSGFDVRAMPAFFERLQKATRLLEGNTPPYLRTHPLTNERIADMANRVQQMPAHLVPDSLTFQLVRARLQTMQKSPPEAIAYFSGALGAQRFGNPVAQRYGLVTALLQSRQLERAAQEFAVLRRQAPANPMIATLAGQLRRAGAIHDPDLI
;
A
#
# COMPACT_ATOMS: atom_id res chain seq x y z
N GLY A 1 7.58 0.76 3.35
CA GLY A 1 6.14 0.53 3.38
C GLY A 1 5.49 0.70 2.01
N LEU A 2 4.17 0.50 1.92
CA LEU A 2 3.40 0.37 0.68
C LEU A 2 3.64 1.51 -0.34
N ILE A 3 3.66 2.78 0.09
CA ILE A 3 3.91 3.94 -0.79
C ILE A 3 5.23 3.82 -1.58
N LEU A 4 6.26 3.22 -1.00
CA LEU A 4 7.54 3.01 -1.69
C LEU A 4 7.54 1.76 -2.57
N THR A 5 6.59 0.85 -2.37
CA THR A 5 6.39 -0.33 -3.22
C THR A 5 5.65 0.02 -4.50
N THR A 6 4.77 1.03 -4.48
CA THR A 6 4.08 1.53 -5.67
C THR A 6 5.05 2.26 -6.60
N GLN A 7 4.89 2.11 -7.93
CA GLN A 7 5.75 2.77 -8.93
C GLN A 7 5.23 4.15 -9.32
N ASN A 8 3.92 4.35 -9.29
CA ASN A 8 3.24 5.60 -9.65
C ASN A 8 2.07 5.86 -8.70
N GLU A 9 1.49 7.05 -8.81
CA GLU A 9 0.38 7.49 -7.97
C GLU A 9 -0.90 6.71 -8.22
N SER A 10 -1.15 6.27 -9.46
CA SER A 10 -2.32 5.44 -9.79
C SER A 10 -2.26 4.06 -9.12
N GLU A 11 -1.07 3.48 -8.94
CA GLU A 11 -0.93 2.26 -8.15
C GLU A 11 -1.23 2.49 -6.67
N LEU A 12 -0.77 3.60 -6.09
CA LEU A 12 -1.13 3.95 -4.71
C LEU A 12 -2.63 4.18 -4.58
N ALA A 13 -3.22 4.91 -5.54
CA ALA A 13 -4.66 5.15 -5.60
C ALA A 13 -5.46 3.85 -5.72
N SER A 14 -4.96 2.85 -6.47
CA SER A 14 -5.60 1.54 -6.60
C SER A 14 -5.69 0.81 -5.26
N VAL A 15 -4.63 0.84 -4.46
CA VAL A 15 -4.62 0.26 -3.12
C VAL A 15 -5.60 0.99 -2.20
N LEU A 16 -5.56 2.32 -2.19
CA LEU A 16 -6.48 3.12 -1.38
C LEU A 16 -7.93 2.88 -1.77
N SER A 17 -8.23 2.75 -3.07
CA SER A 17 -9.57 2.44 -3.56
C SER A 17 -10.06 1.06 -3.10
N HIS A 18 -9.18 0.06 -3.05
CA HIS A 18 -9.44 -1.26 -2.50
C HIS A 18 -9.76 -1.19 -0.99
N GLU A 19 -8.95 -0.47 -0.20
CA GLU A 19 -9.21 -0.28 1.23
C GLU A 19 -10.52 0.48 1.49
N ILE A 20 -10.81 1.51 0.70
CA ILE A 20 -12.09 2.24 0.77
C ILE A 20 -13.25 1.29 0.47
N ALA A 21 -13.10 0.36 -0.48
CA ALA A 21 -14.12 -0.65 -0.76
C ALA A 21 -14.36 -1.56 0.44
N HIS A 22 -13.32 -2.02 1.14
CA HIS A 22 -13.47 -2.79 2.37
C HIS A 22 -14.29 -2.05 3.43
N VAL A 23 -14.04 -0.76 3.61
CA VAL A 23 -14.77 0.07 4.58
C VAL A 23 -16.22 0.28 4.15
N THR A 24 -16.46 0.66 2.89
CA THR A 24 -17.81 0.98 2.38
C THR A 24 -18.72 -0.24 2.28
N GLN A 25 -18.13 -1.43 2.07
CA GLN A 25 -18.87 -2.71 2.07
C GLN A 25 -18.96 -3.35 3.47
N HIS A 26 -18.47 -2.68 4.50
CA HIS A 26 -18.53 -3.15 5.88
C HIS A 26 -17.93 -4.57 6.08
N HIS A 27 -16.87 -4.93 5.35
CA HIS A 27 -16.30 -6.29 5.35
C HIS A 27 -15.90 -6.74 6.75
N LEU A 28 -15.31 -5.87 7.57
CA LEU A 28 -14.97 -6.20 8.95
C LEU A 28 -16.22 -6.53 9.80
N ALA A 29 -17.28 -5.73 9.69
CA ALA A 29 -18.50 -5.96 10.43
C ALA A 29 -19.19 -7.27 10.00
N ARG A 30 -19.21 -7.55 8.69
CA ARG A 30 -19.73 -8.80 8.12
C ARG A 30 -18.92 -10.01 8.61
N MET A 31 -17.59 -9.89 8.67
CA MET A 31 -16.71 -10.94 9.19
C MET A 31 -17.01 -11.23 10.67
N VAL A 32 -17.09 -10.22 11.52
CA VAL A 32 -17.42 -10.36 12.94
C VAL A 32 -18.81 -10.98 13.17
N SER A 33 -19.79 -10.57 12.35
CA SER A 33 -21.14 -11.14 12.41
C SER A 33 -21.16 -12.61 11.99
N GLY A 34 -20.39 -13.00 10.98
CA GLY A 34 -20.25 -14.38 10.53
C GLY A 34 -19.65 -15.31 11.59
N GLN A 35 -18.70 -14.83 12.38
CA GLN A 35 -18.08 -15.60 13.47
C GLN A 35 -19.09 -16.08 14.53
N LYS A 36 -20.17 -15.34 14.77
CA LYS A 36 -21.23 -15.76 15.71
C LYS A 36 -21.93 -17.03 15.23
N PHE A 37 -22.22 -17.12 13.93
CA PHE A 37 -22.81 -18.34 13.34
C PHE A 37 -21.83 -19.51 13.35
N ASP A 38 -20.54 -19.26 13.09
CA ASP A 38 -19.50 -20.27 13.12
C ASP A 38 -19.35 -20.85 14.54
N SER A 39 -19.40 -20.01 15.57
CA SER A 39 -19.37 -20.46 16.98
C SER A 39 -20.58 -21.30 17.34
N LEU A 40 -21.78 -20.93 16.89
CA LEU A 40 -23.00 -21.68 17.13
C LEU A 40 -22.96 -23.04 16.42
N ALA A 41 -22.49 -23.08 15.17
CA ALA A 41 -22.31 -24.33 14.41
C ALA A 41 -21.29 -25.25 15.06
N ALA A 42 -20.18 -24.72 15.57
CA ALA A 42 -19.16 -25.47 16.30
C ALA A 42 -19.73 -26.07 17.60
N MET A 43 -20.52 -25.32 18.37
CA MET A 43 -21.20 -25.81 19.57
C MET A 43 -22.19 -26.94 19.26
N ALA A 44 -22.98 -26.79 18.21
CA ALA A 44 -23.91 -27.84 17.75
C ALA A 44 -23.18 -29.11 17.32
N ALA A 45 -22.03 -28.97 16.63
CA ALA A 45 -21.20 -30.11 16.24
C ALA A 45 -20.59 -30.82 17.45
N ILE A 46 -20.15 -30.09 18.48
CA ILE A 46 -19.68 -30.71 19.75
C ILE A 46 -20.80 -31.46 20.44
N ALA A 47 -22.00 -30.89 20.53
CA ALA A 47 -23.15 -31.57 21.13
C ALA A 47 -23.49 -32.86 20.36
N ALA A 48 -23.49 -32.81 19.02
CA ALA A 48 -23.70 -33.99 18.18
C ALA A 48 -22.60 -35.05 18.38
N ALA A 49 -21.35 -34.64 18.48
CA ALA A 49 -20.24 -35.56 18.75
C ALA A 49 -20.34 -36.24 20.11
N ILE A 50 -20.75 -35.52 21.16
CA ILE A 50 -20.99 -36.10 22.50
C ILE A 50 -22.09 -37.21 22.46
N LEU A 51 -23.16 -36.97 21.70
CA LEU A 51 -24.21 -37.93 21.51
C LEU A 51 -23.75 -39.18 20.73
N ALA A 52 -22.98 -38.94 19.65
CA ALA A 52 -22.44 -40.00 18.80
C ALA A 52 -21.39 -40.85 19.53
N ALA A 53 -20.61 -40.26 20.44
CA ALA A 53 -19.54 -40.96 21.18
C ALA A 53 -20.03 -42.17 22.02
N ARG A 54 -21.31 -42.14 22.38
CA ARG A 54 -21.92 -43.29 23.14
C ARG A 54 -22.06 -44.57 22.30
N SER A 55 -22.21 -44.42 20.99
CA SER A 55 -22.43 -45.54 20.08
C SER A 55 -21.26 -45.80 19.13
N ASN A 56 -20.56 -44.73 18.74
CA ASN A 56 -19.44 -44.81 17.81
C ASN A 56 -18.44 -43.65 18.05
N PRO A 57 -17.32 -43.89 18.76
CA PRO A 57 -16.30 -42.91 19.04
C PRO A 57 -15.64 -42.33 17.77
N ASP A 58 -15.47 -43.12 16.71
CA ASP A 58 -14.86 -42.68 15.45
C ASP A 58 -15.78 -41.70 14.71
N ALA A 59 -17.09 -41.95 14.74
CA ALA A 59 -18.08 -41.04 14.19
C ALA A 59 -18.11 -39.69 14.96
N ALA A 60 -17.93 -39.73 16.28
CA ALA A 60 -17.82 -38.50 17.08
C ALA A 60 -16.60 -37.68 16.71
N MET A 61 -15.43 -38.30 16.56
CA MET A 61 -14.21 -37.63 16.15
C MET A 61 -14.33 -37.04 14.72
N ALA A 62 -14.89 -37.84 13.80
CA ALA A 62 -15.13 -37.37 12.41
C ALA A 62 -16.06 -36.15 12.38
N THR A 63 -17.08 -36.10 13.27
CA THR A 63 -17.99 -34.95 13.37
C THR A 63 -17.26 -33.69 13.82
N VAL A 64 -16.40 -33.75 14.83
CA VAL A 64 -15.63 -32.61 15.33
C VAL A 64 -14.64 -32.10 14.26
N VAL A 65 -13.85 -32.99 13.66
CA VAL A 65 -12.86 -32.64 12.62
C VAL A 65 -13.55 -32.06 11.38
N GLY A 66 -14.66 -32.67 10.95
CA GLY A 66 -15.44 -32.19 9.82
C GLY A 66 -16.05 -30.80 10.07
N ALA A 67 -16.54 -30.53 11.27
CA ALA A 67 -17.06 -29.24 11.65
C ALA A 67 -15.97 -28.18 11.66
N GLN A 68 -14.80 -28.49 12.24
CA GLN A 68 -13.65 -27.55 12.24
C GLN A 68 -13.17 -27.24 10.81
N ALA A 69 -13.03 -28.24 9.97
CA ALA A 69 -12.67 -28.09 8.57
C ALA A 69 -13.71 -27.23 7.81
N GLY A 70 -15.02 -27.46 8.08
CA GLY A 70 -16.10 -26.69 7.48
C GLY A 70 -16.08 -25.19 7.87
N VAL A 71 -15.81 -24.89 9.14
CA VAL A 71 -15.65 -23.51 9.62
C VAL A 71 -14.45 -22.85 8.96
N MET A 72 -13.30 -23.51 8.93
CA MET A 72 -12.09 -22.99 8.28
C MET A 72 -12.32 -22.73 6.78
N GLN A 73 -12.93 -23.69 6.07
CA GLN A 73 -13.25 -23.52 4.65
C GLN A 73 -14.18 -22.34 4.39
N ARG A 74 -15.19 -22.15 5.25
CA ARG A 74 -16.11 -21.01 5.16
C ARG A 74 -15.38 -19.69 5.38
N GLN A 75 -14.50 -19.59 6.36
CA GLN A 75 -13.69 -18.39 6.61
C GLN A 75 -12.79 -18.06 5.42
N LEU A 76 -12.15 -19.06 4.80
CA LEU A 76 -11.35 -18.87 3.60
C LEU A 76 -12.18 -18.39 2.41
N ASN A 77 -13.35 -18.97 2.18
CA ASN A 77 -14.25 -18.58 1.10
C ASN A 77 -14.75 -17.14 1.31
N PHE A 78 -15.16 -16.82 2.52
CA PHE A 78 -15.62 -15.49 2.91
C PHE A 78 -14.55 -14.42 2.69
N THR A 79 -13.29 -14.72 3.07
CA THR A 79 -12.16 -13.81 2.80
C THR A 79 -11.96 -13.61 1.30
N ARG A 80 -11.99 -14.67 0.48
CA ARG A 80 -11.86 -14.56 -0.99
C ARG A 80 -12.98 -13.73 -1.61
N GLU A 81 -14.21 -13.93 -1.19
CA GLU A 81 -15.38 -13.18 -1.67
C GLU A 81 -15.26 -11.69 -1.35
N HIS A 82 -14.82 -11.34 -0.15
CA HIS A 82 -14.60 -9.97 0.27
C HIS A 82 -13.47 -9.30 -0.53
N GLU A 83 -12.38 -10.02 -0.78
CA GLU A 83 -11.28 -9.51 -1.59
C GLU A 83 -11.71 -9.25 -3.04
N GLN A 84 -12.47 -10.17 -3.66
CA GLN A 84 -13.02 -10.00 -4.99
C GLN A 84 -14.05 -8.87 -5.07
N GLU A 85 -14.88 -8.69 -4.04
CA GLU A 85 -15.82 -7.57 -3.94
C GLU A 85 -15.06 -6.25 -3.81
N ALA A 86 -14.04 -6.19 -2.95
CA ALA A 86 -13.21 -5.00 -2.76
C ALA A 86 -12.44 -4.63 -4.04
N ASP A 87 -11.94 -5.60 -4.79
CA ASP A 87 -11.29 -5.37 -6.08
C ASP A 87 -12.24 -4.73 -7.08
N ARG A 88 -13.44 -5.30 -7.24
CA ARG A 88 -14.43 -4.80 -8.21
C ARG A 88 -14.94 -3.40 -7.88
N ILE A 89 -15.27 -3.16 -6.61
CA ILE A 89 -15.76 -1.86 -6.16
C ILE A 89 -14.62 -0.85 -6.14
N GLY A 90 -13.43 -1.25 -5.66
CA GLY A 90 -12.23 -0.44 -5.67
C GLY A 90 -11.82 -0.01 -7.09
N LEU A 91 -11.90 -0.89 -8.08
CA LEU A 91 -11.67 -0.55 -9.48
C LEU A 91 -12.66 0.53 -9.97
N GLY A 92 -13.93 0.44 -9.58
CA GLY A 92 -14.93 1.45 -9.87
C GLY A 92 -14.66 2.80 -9.21
N ILE A 93 -14.16 2.79 -7.97
CA ILE A 93 -13.72 4.00 -7.25
C ILE A 93 -12.52 4.63 -7.95
N LEU A 94 -11.51 3.82 -8.30
CA LEU A 94 -10.31 4.25 -9.00
C LEU A 94 -10.66 4.96 -10.32
N ALA A 95 -11.52 4.34 -11.12
CA ALA A 95 -12.00 4.90 -12.39
C ALA A 95 -12.70 6.25 -12.21
N LYS A 96 -13.61 6.35 -11.24
CA LYS A 96 -14.35 7.59 -10.95
C LYS A 96 -13.43 8.70 -10.41
N SER A 97 -12.35 8.33 -9.77
CA SER A 97 -11.36 9.28 -9.25
C SER A 97 -10.37 9.77 -10.33
N GLY A 98 -10.51 9.32 -11.57
CA GLY A 98 -9.71 9.77 -12.71
C GLY A 98 -8.30 9.19 -12.78
N PHE A 99 -7.95 8.20 -11.97
CA PHE A 99 -6.67 7.49 -12.03
C PHE A 99 -6.67 6.40 -13.11
N ASP A 100 -5.48 5.96 -13.51
CA ASP A 100 -5.32 4.86 -14.48
C ASP A 100 -5.75 3.53 -13.87
N VAL A 101 -6.85 2.97 -14.35
CA VAL A 101 -7.40 1.70 -13.87
C VAL A 101 -6.46 0.52 -14.10
N ARG A 102 -5.58 0.59 -15.12
CA ARG A 102 -4.60 -0.46 -15.43
C ARG A 102 -3.52 -0.59 -14.35
N ALA A 103 -3.37 0.42 -13.51
CA ALA A 103 -2.42 0.38 -12.40
C ALA A 103 -2.77 -0.71 -11.38
N MET A 104 -4.05 -1.06 -11.18
CA MET A 104 -4.45 -2.08 -10.23
C MET A 104 -3.93 -3.48 -10.60
N PRO A 105 -4.24 -4.06 -11.76
CA PRO A 105 -3.69 -5.37 -12.14
C PRO A 105 -2.16 -5.34 -12.28
N ALA A 106 -1.57 -4.27 -12.79
CA ALA A 106 -0.11 -4.14 -12.91
C ALA A 106 0.58 -4.19 -11.54
N PHE A 107 0.01 -3.52 -10.53
CA PHE A 107 0.49 -3.59 -9.15
C PHE A 107 0.37 -5.00 -8.57
N PHE A 108 -0.75 -5.67 -8.79
CA PHE A 108 -1.00 -7.05 -8.35
C PHE A 108 0.03 -8.03 -8.93
N GLU A 109 0.26 -7.98 -10.25
CA GLU A 109 1.27 -8.83 -10.91
C GLU A 109 2.67 -8.59 -10.33
N ARG A 110 3.03 -7.34 -10.08
CA ARG A 110 4.33 -6.99 -9.52
C ARG A 110 4.48 -7.49 -8.09
N LEU A 111 3.46 -7.34 -7.26
CA LEU A 111 3.46 -7.89 -5.90
C LEU A 111 3.58 -9.42 -5.91
N GLN A 112 2.87 -10.09 -6.81
CA GLN A 112 2.94 -11.55 -6.94
C GLN A 112 4.35 -12.00 -7.35
N LYS A 113 4.96 -11.31 -8.34
CA LYS A 113 6.35 -11.61 -8.75
C LYS A 113 7.34 -11.40 -7.60
N ALA A 114 7.20 -10.30 -6.86
CA ALA A 114 8.06 -10.02 -5.72
C ALA A 114 7.94 -11.09 -4.62
N THR A 115 6.72 -11.58 -4.36
CA THR A 115 6.48 -12.63 -3.35
C THR A 115 7.11 -13.96 -3.73
N ARG A 116 7.10 -14.33 -5.02
CA ARG A 116 7.73 -15.58 -5.50
C ARG A 116 9.25 -15.57 -5.32
N LEU A 117 9.87 -14.38 -5.35
CA LEU A 117 11.33 -14.23 -5.18
C LEU A 117 11.77 -14.15 -3.71
N LEU A 118 10.83 -13.90 -2.79
CA LEU A 118 11.08 -13.74 -1.36
C LEU A 118 10.59 -14.99 -0.62
N GLU A 119 11.35 -16.09 -0.70
CA GLU A 119 11.04 -17.31 0.04
C GLU A 119 10.81 -17.01 1.53
N GLY A 120 9.57 -17.24 2.00
CA GLY A 120 9.20 -17.14 3.41
C GLY A 120 8.92 -15.73 3.95
N ASN A 121 9.11 -14.65 3.19
CA ASN A 121 8.93 -13.27 3.68
C ASN A 121 7.84 -12.51 2.92
N THR A 122 6.61 -13.03 3.02
CA THR A 122 5.43 -12.39 2.40
C THR A 122 5.26 -10.95 2.90
N PRO A 123 5.16 -9.96 2.00
CA PRO A 123 4.90 -8.57 2.37
C PRO A 123 3.72 -8.44 3.33
N PRO A 124 3.77 -7.57 4.36
CA PRO A 124 2.69 -7.45 5.35
C PRO A 124 1.31 -7.23 4.73
N TYR A 125 1.21 -6.47 3.65
CA TYR A 125 -0.03 -6.25 2.92
C TYR A 125 -0.66 -7.56 2.40
N LEU A 126 0.13 -8.47 1.84
CA LEU A 126 -0.37 -9.73 1.29
C LEU A 126 -0.76 -10.78 2.35
N ARG A 127 -0.40 -10.56 3.61
CA ARG A 127 -0.85 -11.42 4.72
C ARG A 127 -2.32 -11.20 5.04
N THR A 128 -2.79 -9.98 4.93
CA THR A 128 -4.19 -9.59 5.16
C THR A 128 -5.01 -9.62 3.87
N HIS A 129 -4.38 -9.39 2.72
CA HIS A 129 -5.00 -9.36 1.39
C HIS A 129 -4.35 -10.40 0.46
N PRO A 130 -4.70 -11.69 0.58
CA PRO A 130 -4.12 -12.75 -0.23
C PRO A 130 -4.39 -12.52 -1.72
N LEU A 131 -3.32 -12.53 -2.51
CA LEU A 131 -3.40 -12.28 -3.94
C LEU A 131 -3.36 -13.60 -4.71
N THR A 132 -4.46 -13.93 -5.37
CA THR A 132 -4.60 -15.13 -6.20
C THR A 132 -4.47 -14.81 -7.68
N ASN A 133 -4.09 -15.81 -8.49
CA ASN A 133 -4.07 -15.66 -9.94
C ASN A 133 -5.46 -15.29 -10.50
N GLU A 134 -6.53 -15.77 -9.87
CA GLU A 134 -7.90 -15.47 -10.23
C GLU A 134 -8.24 -13.98 -10.06
N ARG A 135 -7.86 -13.37 -8.93
CA ARG A 135 -8.04 -11.93 -8.69
C ARG A 135 -7.30 -11.09 -9.74
N ILE A 136 -6.06 -11.45 -10.04
CA ILE A 136 -5.25 -10.76 -11.07
C ILE A 136 -5.92 -10.85 -12.44
N ALA A 137 -6.36 -12.05 -12.82
CA ALA A 137 -7.02 -12.29 -14.11
C ALA A 137 -8.36 -11.54 -14.22
N ASP A 138 -9.20 -11.54 -13.15
CA ASP A 138 -10.47 -10.81 -13.14
C ASP A 138 -10.23 -9.30 -13.32
N MET A 139 -9.26 -8.72 -12.60
CA MET A 139 -8.92 -7.30 -12.75
C MET A 139 -8.35 -6.99 -14.14
N ALA A 140 -7.45 -7.82 -14.67
CA ALA A 140 -6.91 -7.65 -16.01
C ALA A 140 -8.01 -7.68 -17.10
N ASN A 141 -8.95 -8.60 -16.98
CA ASN A 141 -10.08 -8.70 -17.93
C ASN A 141 -11.01 -7.47 -17.85
N ARG A 142 -11.29 -6.96 -16.65
CA ARG A 142 -12.17 -5.79 -16.46
C ARG A 142 -11.57 -4.52 -17.04
N VAL A 143 -10.29 -4.28 -16.81
CA VAL A 143 -9.63 -3.05 -17.28
C VAL A 143 -9.49 -3.01 -18.81
N GLN A 144 -9.49 -4.15 -19.50
CA GLN A 144 -9.49 -4.20 -20.98
C GLN A 144 -10.75 -3.56 -21.59
N GLN A 145 -11.86 -3.53 -20.86
CA GLN A 145 -13.13 -2.97 -21.28
C GLN A 145 -13.31 -1.50 -20.86
N MET A 146 -12.31 -0.93 -20.17
CA MET A 146 -12.36 0.43 -19.62
C MET A 146 -11.44 1.36 -20.42
N PRO A 147 -11.80 2.65 -20.54
CA PRO A 147 -10.92 3.61 -21.18
C PRO A 147 -9.60 3.74 -20.42
N ALA A 148 -8.51 3.76 -21.19
CA ALA A 148 -7.18 3.95 -20.65
C ALA A 148 -6.88 5.45 -20.48
N HIS A 149 -6.49 5.84 -19.29
CA HIS A 149 -6.03 7.19 -18.97
C HIS A 149 -4.61 7.15 -18.45
N LEU A 150 -3.68 7.82 -19.15
CA LEU A 150 -2.34 8.05 -18.61
C LEU A 150 -2.41 9.25 -17.68
N VAL A 151 -2.22 9.00 -16.40
CA VAL A 151 -2.25 10.03 -15.36
C VAL A 151 -0.81 10.24 -14.87
N PRO A 152 -0.24 11.44 -15.07
CA PRO A 152 1.08 11.76 -14.55
C PRO A 152 1.04 11.85 -13.02
N ASP A 153 2.12 11.41 -12.38
CA ASP A 153 2.27 11.53 -10.93
C ASP A 153 2.24 13.00 -10.49
N SER A 154 1.50 13.29 -9.44
CA SER A 154 1.51 14.61 -8.83
C SER A 154 2.88 14.91 -8.19
N LEU A 155 3.26 16.18 -8.15
CA LEU A 155 4.48 16.61 -7.45
C LEU A 155 4.39 16.21 -5.96
N THR A 156 3.22 16.30 -5.34
CA THR A 156 3.01 15.93 -3.94
C THR A 156 3.36 14.46 -3.68
N PHE A 157 2.86 13.55 -4.51
CA PHE A 157 3.20 12.13 -4.41
C PHE A 157 4.71 11.89 -4.51
N GLN A 158 5.36 12.54 -5.46
CA GLN A 158 6.81 12.39 -5.69
C GLN A 158 7.64 12.95 -4.53
N LEU A 159 7.24 14.11 -3.95
CA LEU A 159 7.89 14.68 -2.77
C LEU A 159 7.72 13.81 -1.53
N VAL A 160 6.52 13.26 -1.30
CA VAL A 160 6.26 12.31 -0.21
C VAL A 160 7.14 11.08 -0.35
N ARG A 161 7.25 10.51 -1.56
CA ARG A 161 8.15 9.37 -1.82
C ARG A 161 9.60 9.72 -1.53
N ALA A 162 10.09 10.86 -2.01
CA ALA A 162 11.45 11.31 -1.74
C ALA A 162 11.70 11.43 -0.23
N ARG A 163 10.77 12.01 0.52
CA ARG A 163 10.86 12.09 1.99
C ARG A 163 10.92 10.71 2.65
N LEU A 164 10.06 9.79 2.25
CA LEU A 164 10.05 8.43 2.80
C LEU A 164 11.34 7.66 2.46
N GLN A 165 11.92 7.89 1.29
CA GLN A 165 13.21 7.32 0.91
C GLN A 165 14.36 7.82 1.80
N THR A 166 14.35 9.11 2.20
CA THR A 166 15.34 9.62 3.17
C THR A 166 15.19 9.00 4.56
N MET A 167 13.97 8.58 4.93
CA MET A 167 13.72 7.93 6.23
C MET A 167 14.16 6.46 6.27
N GLN A 168 14.30 5.81 5.10
CA GLN A 168 14.71 4.40 4.99
C GLN A 168 16.20 4.20 4.80
N LYS A 169 16.94 5.26 4.51
CA LYS A 169 18.37 5.26 4.24
C LYS A 169 19.11 6.02 5.33
N SER A 170 20.36 5.66 5.56
CA SER A 170 21.26 6.54 6.31
C SER A 170 21.45 7.87 5.57
N PRO A 171 21.74 8.99 6.26
CA PRO A 171 21.93 10.27 5.59
C PRO A 171 23.00 10.25 4.46
N PRO A 172 24.16 9.60 4.63
CA PRO A 172 25.13 9.48 3.53
C PRO A 172 24.62 8.70 2.32
N GLU A 173 23.90 7.59 2.53
CA GLU A 173 23.29 6.81 1.44
C GLU A 173 22.21 7.59 0.72
N ALA A 174 21.37 8.35 1.45
CA ALA A 174 20.37 9.22 0.87
C ALA A 174 20.99 10.33 0.04
N ILE A 175 22.05 10.98 0.52
CA ILE A 175 22.80 12.00 -0.23
C ILE A 175 23.36 11.42 -1.53
N ALA A 176 24.02 10.25 -1.46
CA ALA A 176 24.57 9.58 -2.63
C ALA A 176 23.47 9.23 -3.66
N TYR A 177 22.36 8.68 -3.18
CA TYR A 177 21.22 8.30 -4.01
C TYR A 177 20.63 9.51 -4.77
N PHE A 178 20.28 10.58 -4.05
CA PHE A 178 19.64 11.77 -4.67
C PHE A 178 20.60 12.58 -5.52
N SER A 179 21.87 12.69 -5.12
CA SER A 179 22.89 13.35 -5.95
C SER A 179 23.12 12.59 -7.25
N GLY A 180 23.22 11.27 -7.19
CA GLY A 180 23.35 10.43 -8.38
C GLY A 180 22.13 10.52 -9.31
N ALA A 181 20.92 10.54 -8.76
CA ALA A 181 19.68 10.68 -9.53
C ALA A 181 19.59 12.03 -10.25
N LEU A 182 19.99 13.13 -9.58
CA LEU A 182 20.05 14.46 -10.18
C LEU A 182 21.13 14.54 -11.29
N GLY A 183 22.31 13.95 -11.07
CA GLY A 183 23.40 13.97 -12.05
C GLY A 183 23.11 13.14 -13.31
N ALA A 184 22.43 12.02 -13.15
CA ALA A 184 22.11 11.12 -14.26
C ALA A 184 21.01 11.61 -15.19
N GLN A 185 20.20 12.60 -14.77
CA GLN A 185 19.01 13.14 -15.48
C GLN A 185 18.04 12.06 -16.01
N ARG A 186 18.14 10.83 -15.51
CA ARG A 186 17.54 9.65 -16.16
C ARG A 186 16.20 9.23 -15.61
N PHE A 187 15.90 9.51 -14.34
CA PHE A 187 14.66 8.98 -13.74
C PHE A 187 14.13 9.92 -12.66
N GLY A 188 12.83 10.20 -12.74
CA GLY A 188 12.08 10.93 -11.73
C GLY A 188 12.08 12.45 -11.90
N ASN A 189 11.27 13.09 -11.10
CA ASN A 189 11.10 14.55 -11.12
C ASN A 189 12.29 15.24 -10.41
N PRO A 190 13.01 16.17 -11.09
CA PRO A 190 14.17 16.86 -10.51
C PRO A 190 13.85 17.62 -9.22
N VAL A 191 12.63 18.17 -9.10
CA VAL A 191 12.16 18.86 -7.89
C VAL A 191 12.10 17.91 -6.72
N ALA A 192 11.52 16.70 -6.91
CA ALA A 192 11.43 15.69 -5.87
C ALA A 192 12.81 15.13 -5.48
N GLN A 193 13.69 14.91 -6.45
CA GLN A 193 15.07 14.46 -6.18
C GLN A 193 15.82 15.50 -5.36
N ARG A 194 15.71 16.78 -5.73
CA ARG A 194 16.35 17.87 -4.98
C ARG A 194 15.77 18.05 -3.59
N TYR A 195 14.46 17.89 -3.44
CA TYR A 195 13.80 17.89 -2.12
C TYR A 195 14.38 16.78 -1.22
N GLY A 196 14.54 15.57 -1.74
CA GLY A 196 15.17 14.46 -1.03
C GLY A 196 16.62 14.75 -0.66
N LEU A 197 17.39 15.34 -1.58
CA LEU A 197 18.78 15.75 -1.32
C LEU A 197 18.87 16.78 -0.20
N VAL A 198 18.08 17.86 -0.26
CA VAL A 198 18.05 18.88 0.80
C VAL A 198 17.69 18.29 2.15
N THR A 199 16.69 17.41 2.18
CA THR A 199 16.28 16.72 3.41
C THR A 199 17.42 15.87 3.98
N ALA A 200 18.13 15.11 3.13
CA ALA A 200 19.25 14.27 3.56
C ALA A 200 20.46 15.11 4.03
N LEU A 201 20.77 16.21 3.34
CA LEU A 201 21.82 17.16 3.75
C LEU A 201 21.52 17.80 5.10
N LEU A 202 20.26 18.18 5.34
CA LEU A 202 19.82 18.70 6.63
C LEU A 202 19.97 17.67 7.76
N GLN A 203 19.58 16.43 7.52
CA GLN A 203 19.76 15.33 8.48
C GLN A 203 21.25 15.05 8.78
N SER A 204 22.11 15.23 7.79
CA SER A 204 23.57 15.08 7.90
C SER A 204 24.29 16.33 8.45
N ARG A 205 23.56 17.40 8.83
CA ARG A 205 24.09 18.68 9.29
C ARG A 205 25.01 19.38 8.29
N GLN A 206 24.91 19.08 6.98
CA GLN A 206 25.62 19.77 5.93
C GLN A 206 24.84 21.05 5.52
N LEU A 207 24.80 22.02 6.44
CA LEU A 207 23.85 23.14 6.39
C LEU A 207 24.07 24.07 5.20
N GLU A 208 25.34 24.37 4.86
CA GLU A 208 25.69 25.23 3.72
C GLU A 208 25.23 24.62 2.40
N ARG A 209 25.52 23.34 2.17
CA ARG A 209 25.07 22.64 0.98
C ARG A 209 23.54 22.52 0.93
N ALA A 210 22.90 22.26 2.07
CA ALA A 210 21.45 22.21 2.17
C ALA A 210 20.83 23.56 1.76
N ALA A 211 21.38 24.68 2.20
CA ALA A 211 20.93 26.01 1.82
C ALA A 211 21.10 26.30 0.31
N GLN A 212 22.23 25.91 -0.28
CA GLN A 212 22.49 26.07 -1.72
C GLN A 212 21.48 25.29 -2.56
N GLU A 213 21.27 24.01 -2.27
CA GLU A 213 20.31 23.17 -2.98
C GLU A 213 18.87 23.62 -2.74
N PHE A 214 18.56 24.09 -1.55
CA PHE A 214 17.24 24.63 -1.22
C PHE A 214 16.92 25.88 -2.02
N ALA A 215 17.88 26.79 -2.23
CA ALA A 215 17.68 27.99 -3.05
C ALA A 215 17.27 27.64 -4.50
N VAL A 216 17.81 26.55 -5.05
CA VAL A 216 17.40 26.04 -6.37
C VAL A 216 15.99 25.41 -6.30
N LEU A 217 15.74 24.58 -5.30
CA LEU A 217 14.46 23.91 -5.09
C LEU A 217 13.30 24.91 -4.97
N ARG A 218 13.48 25.98 -4.18
CA ARG A 218 12.48 27.01 -3.96
C ARG A 218 12.09 27.72 -5.27
N ARG A 219 13.04 27.99 -6.15
CA ARG A 219 12.76 28.60 -7.47
C ARG A 219 11.96 27.68 -8.38
N GLN A 220 12.12 26.36 -8.25
CA GLN A 220 11.43 25.37 -9.08
C GLN A 220 9.97 25.16 -8.68
N ALA A 221 9.63 25.32 -7.39
CA ALA A 221 8.27 25.13 -6.87
C ALA A 221 7.99 26.05 -5.66
N PRO A 222 7.89 27.37 -5.87
CA PRO A 222 7.86 28.38 -4.79
C PRO A 222 6.63 28.27 -3.88
N ALA A 223 5.48 27.85 -4.41
CA ALA A 223 4.22 27.80 -3.69
C ALA A 223 3.90 26.41 -3.09
N ASN A 224 4.85 25.47 -3.08
CA ASN A 224 4.57 24.13 -2.59
C ASN A 224 4.67 24.06 -1.04
N PRO A 225 3.62 23.58 -0.33
CA PRO A 225 3.59 23.55 1.13
C PRO A 225 4.68 22.68 1.78
N MET A 226 5.07 21.58 1.13
CA MET A 226 6.15 20.71 1.64
C MET A 226 7.51 21.40 1.57
N ILE A 227 7.74 22.21 0.51
CA ILE A 227 8.97 23.00 0.37
C ILE A 227 8.98 24.14 1.38
N ALA A 228 7.84 24.80 1.63
CA ALA A 228 7.72 25.80 2.69
C ALA A 228 7.99 25.19 4.09
N THR A 229 7.48 24.00 4.35
CA THR A 229 7.79 23.26 5.59
C THR A 229 9.29 22.98 5.73
N LEU A 230 9.95 22.57 4.65
CA LEU A 230 11.39 22.31 4.62
C LEU A 230 12.19 23.60 4.87
N ALA A 231 11.74 24.76 4.33
CA ALA A 231 12.32 26.06 4.64
C ALA A 231 12.30 26.35 6.14
N GLY A 232 11.17 26.10 6.81
CA GLY A 232 11.06 26.25 8.26
C GLY A 232 12.02 25.34 9.03
N GLN A 233 12.27 24.13 8.56
CA GLN A 233 13.25 23.21 9.16
C GLN A 233 14.69 23.72 8.99
N LEU A 234 15.05 24.20 7.79
CA LEU A 234 16.37 24.79 7.49
C LEU A 234 16.64 26.03 8.34
N ARG A 235 15.63 26.89 8.52
CA ARG A 235 15.73 28.07 9.38
C ARG A 235 16.00 27.69 10.84
N ARG A 236 15.24 26.75 11.39
CA ARG A 236 15.47 26.24 12.76
C ARG A 236 16.83 25.61 12.95
N ALA A 237 17.40 25.02 11.90
CA ALA A 237 18.74 24.45 11.93
C ALA A 237 19.86 25.51 11.76
N GLY A 238 19.53 26.76 11.48
CA GLY A 238 20.50 27.83 11.21
C GLY A 238 21.10 27.79 9.81
N ALA A 239 20.50 27.05 8.88
CA ALA A 239 21.00 26.93 7.51
C ALA A 239 20.63 28.14 6.62
N ILE A 240 19.52 28.81 6.91
CA ILE A 240 19.03 29.98 6.17
C ILE A 240 18.49 31.05 7.13
N HIS A 241 18.66 32.31 6.74
CA HIS A 241 18.23 33.50 7.47
C HIS A 241 17.30 34.39 6.63
N ASP A 242 16.28 33.81 6.03
CA ASP A 242 15.36 34.55 5.17
C ASP A 242 14.13 35.02 5.98
N PRO A 243 13.93 36.35 6.19
CA PRO A 243 12.79 36.90 6.93
C PRO A 243 11.47 36.84 6.15
N ASP A 244 11.52 36.72 4.81
CA ASP A 244 10.33 36.82 3.92
C ASP A 244 9.61 35.47 3.68
N LEU A 245 9.84 34.49 4.53
CA LEU A 245 9.28 33.14 4.42
C LEU A 245 8.16 32.84 5.42
N ILE A 246 7.29 33.82 5.70
CA ILE A 246 6.04 33.61 6.46
C ILE A 246 4.89 33.40 5.50
#